data_fbe4d537130169d08c14f7e9767a3d59
#
_entry.id   fbe4d537130169d08c14f7e9767a3d59
#
_cell.length_a   1.000
_cell.length_b   1.000
_cell.length_c   1.000
_cell.angle_alpha   90.00
_cell.angle_beta   90.00
_cell.angle_gamma   90.00
#
_symmetry.space_group_name_H-M   'P 1'
#
loop_
_entity.id
_entity.type
_entity.pdbx_description
1 polymer ?
#
loop_
_entity_poly.entity_id
_entity_poly.type
_entity_poly.pdbx_seq_one_letter_code
_entity_poly.pdbx_strand_id
1 'polypeptide(L)'
;MRNTRKLVILTVVAALCLLMACPVLAQPKGGALMTMDAFTPIAQGYDFVREGKYEAAKNEFAKAVKADRYNPFALNNMAVLEEREGKLNDALANLKDATTYANEYLDKVTQTCFAGGGCLAVKPLREKGEKSSISPIIAENIKKLEAKIAATKTAPPPVSPPPMVPPAKTK
;
A
#
# COMPACT_ATOMS: atom_id res chain seq x y z
N MET A 1 15.50 55.10 18.73
CA MET A 1 16.27 54.04 18.05
C MET A 1 15.89 52.59 18.46
N ARG A 2 15.36 52.31 19.67
CA ARG A 2 15.01 50.93 20.14
C ARG A 2 13.69 50.41 19.56
N ASN A 3 12.74 51.26 19.19
CA ASN A 3 11.44 50.86 18.65
C ASN A 3 11.47 50.53 17.16
N THR A 4 12.31 51.19 16.38
CA THR A 4 12.46 50.89 14.93
C THR A 4 13.06 49.51 14.67
N ARG A 5 14.01 49.05 15.51
CA ARG A 5 14.57 47.69 15.38
C ARG A 5 13.56 46.59 15.68
N LYS A 6 12.65 46.79 16.66
CA LYS A 6 11.58 45.84 16.96
C LYS A 6 10.55 45.77 15.83
N LEU A 7 10.25 46.91 15.21
CA LEU A 7 9.30 46.93 14.07
C LEU A 7 9.86 46.23 12.85
N VAL A 8 11.15 46.41 12.54
CA VAL A 8 11.82 45.75 11.42
C VAL A 8 11.92 44.23 11.63
N ILE A 9 12.20 43.76 12.86
CA ILE A 9 12.24 42.34 13.16
C ILE A 9 10.86 41.72 13.05
N LEU A 10 9.79 42.38 13.47
CA LEU A 10 8.43 41.90 13.38
C LEU A 10 7.97 41.77 11.92
N THR A 11 8.32 42.69 11.05
CA THR A 11 7.98 42.64 9.62
C THR A 11 8.76 41.58 8.87
N VAL A 12 10.02 41.31 9.21
CA VAL A 12 10.83 40.24 8.60
C VAL A 12 10.32 38.86 9.01
N VAL A 13 9.92 38.68 10.28
CA VAL A 13 9.35 37.42 10.75
C VAL A 13 7.98 37.13 10.07
N ALA A 14 7.14 38.18 9.94
CA ALA A 14 5.86 38.05 9.24
C ALA A 14 6.03 37.69 7.73
N ALA A 15 7.03 38.29 7.07
CA ALA A 15 7.32 37.97 5.66
C ALA A 15 7.90 36.56 5.48
N LEU A 16 8.68 36.07 6.47
CA LEU A 16 9.22 34.69 6.41
C LEU A 16 8.14 33.60 6.62
N CYS A 17 7.11 33.90 7.44
CA CYS A 17 5.99 32.97 7.64
C CYS A 17 5.08 32.85 6.41
N LEU A 18 4.99 33.87 5.55
CA LEU A 18 4.21 33.82 4.31
C LEU A 18 4.86 32.99 3.20
N LEU A 19 6.18 32.73 3.28
CA LEU A 19 6.89 31.91 2.29
C LEU A 19 6.84 30.41 2.58
N MET A 20 6.31 30.00 3.74
CA MET A 20 6.11 28.59 4.10
C MET A 20 4.69 28.08 3.78
N ALA A 21 3.92 28.79 2.97
CA ALA A 21 2.73 28.19 2.35
C ALA A 21 3.22 27.15 1.33
N CYS A 22 3.49 25.93 1.81
CA CYS A 22 3.62 24.78 0.95
C CYS A 22 2.40 24.77 0.01
N PRO A 23 2.59 24.78 -1.33
CA PRO A 23 1.48 24.52 -2.23
C PRO A 23 0.98 23.13 -1.86
N VAL A 24 -0.19 23.07 -1.26
CA VAL A 24 -0.99 21.84 -1.23
C VAL A 24 -1.22 21.53 -2.70
N LEU A 25 -0.42 20.61 -3.24
CA LEU A 25 -0.65 20.06 -4.58
C LEU A 25 -2.08 19.57 -4.57
N ALA A 26 -2.93 20.25 -5.31
CA ALA A 26 -4.34 19.88 -5.45
C ALA A 26 -4.37 18.44 -5.99
N GLN A 27 -4.77 17.52 -5.13
CA GLN A 27 -5.01 16.14 -5.52
C GLN A 27 -6.09 16.14 -6.62
N PRO A 28 -5.98 15.31 -7.65
CA PRO A 28 -7.00 15.25 -8.69
C PRO A 28 -8.34 14.91 -8.05
N LYS A 29 -9.32 15.81 -8.24
CA LYS A 29 -10.69 15.61 -7.75
C LYS A 29 -11.28 14.38 -8.41
N GLY A 30 -11.82 13.49 -7.60
CA GLY A 30 -12.29 12.17 -7.95
C GLY A 30 -13.26 12.07 -9.12
N GLY A 31 -13.33 10.87 -9.67
CA GLY A 31 -14.14 10.48 -10.84
C GLY A 31 -13.36 10.34 -12.15
N ALA A 32 -12.05 10.54 -12.13
CA ALA A 32 -11.17 10.28 -13.26
C ALA A 32 -10.78 8.79 -13.35
N LEU A 33 -10.53 8.32 -14.57
CA LEU A 33 -9.80 7.08 -14.78
C LEU A 33 -8.34 7.28 -14.34
N MET A 34 -7.70 6.19 -13.94
CA MET A 34 -6.29 6.20 -13.56
C MET A 34 -5.39 6.81 -14.66
N THR A 35 -4.40 7.58 -14.25
CA THR A 35 -3.41 8.13 -15.18
C THR A 35 -2.63 7.02 -15.90
N MET A 36 -2.20 7.29 -17.14
CA MET A 36 -1.42 6.34 -17.94
C MET A 36 -0.11 5.94 -17.26
N ASP A 37 0.52 6.89 -16.55
CA ASP A 37 1.80 6.68 -15.87
C ASP A 37 1.72 5.64 -14.75
N ALA A 38 0.57 5.53 -14.07
CA ALA A 38 0.35 4.53 -13.03
C ALA A 38 -0.28 3.24 -13.58
N PHE A 39 -1.12 3.33 -14.62
CA PHE A 39 -1.87 2.19 -15.15
C PHE A 39 -0.95 1.07 -15.67
N THR A 40 0.03 1.42 -16.53
CA THR A 40 0.90 0.44 -17.19
C THR A 40 1.68 -0.40 -16.19
N PRO A 41 2.41 0.18 -15.21
CA PRO A 41 3.13 -0.62 -14.23
C PRO A 41 2.21 -1.46 -13.34
N ILE A 42 1.00 -1.00 -12.98
CA ILE A 42 0.05 -1.82 -12.21
C ILE A 42 -0.38 -3.04 -13.03
N ALA A 43 -0.71 -2.85 -14.30
CA ALA A 43 -1.12 -3.95 -15.17
C ALA A 43 -0.01 -4.98 -15.36
N GLN A 44 1.23 -4.53 -15.61
CA GLN A 44 2.41 -5.40 -15.74
C GLN A 44 2.73 -6.12 -14.43
N GLY A 45 2.71 -5.39 -13.31
CA GLY A 45 2.92 -5.97 -11.99
C GLY A 45 1.92 -7.07 -11.67
N TYR A 46 0.64 -6.86 -11.99
CA TYR A 46 -0.39 -7.88 -11.82
C TYR A 46 -0.12 -9.12 -12.69
N ASP A 47 0.28 -8.95 -13.93
CA ASP A 47 0.61 -10.07 -14.82
C ASP A 47 1.83 -10.85 -14.28
N PHE A 48 2.87 -10.18 -13.77
CA PHE A 48 4.00 -10.82 -13.08
C PHE A 48 3.58 -11.58 -11.82
N VAL A 49 2.64 -11.04 -11.08
CA VAL A 49 2.04 -11.72 -9.94
C VAL A 49 1.44 -13.07 -10.37
N ARG A 50 0.65 -13.10 -11.44
CA ARG A 50 0.04 -14.32 -11.98
C ARG A 50 1.08 -15.34 -12.48
N GLU A 51 2.22 -14.85 -12.95
CA GLU A 51 3.35 -15.67 -13.37
C GLU A 51 4.26 -16.14 -12.21
N GLY A 52 3.97 -15.72 -10.97
CA GLY A 52 4.80 -16.01 -9.80
C GLY A 52 6.10 -15.20 -9.71
N LYS A 53 6.28 -14.19 -10.56
CA LYS A 53 7.46 -13.31 -10.62
C LYS A 53 7.31 -12.13 -9.65
N TYR A 54 7.30 -12.43 -8.35
CA TYR A 54 6.90 -11.47 -7.31
C TYR A 54 7.84 -10.27 -7.16
N GLU A 55 9.16 -10.45 -7.32
CA GLU A 55 10.12 -9.34 -7.28
C GLU A 55 9.91 -8.38 -8.46
N ALA A 56 9.66 -8.91 -9.66
CA ALA A 56 9.34 -8.09 -10.82
C ALA A 56 8.02 -7.33 -10.61
N ALA A 57 7.01 -8.01 -10.06
CA ALA A 57 5.73 -7.37 -9.71
C ALA A 57 5.91 -6.21 -8.72
N LYS A 58 6.71 -6.43 -7.68
CA LYS A 58 7.01 -5.42 -6.65
C LYS A 58 7.66 -4.17 -7.25
N ASN A 59 8.61 -4.37 -8.16
CA ASN A 59 9.28 -3.27 -8.86
C ASN A 59 8.29 -2.46 -9.72
N GLU A 60 7.36 -3.12 -10.39
CA GLU A 60 6.34 -2.44 -11.20
C GLU A 60 5.35 -1.67 -10.31
N PHE A 61 4.88 -2.26 -9.22
CA PHE A 61 3.99 -1.55 -8.27
C PHE A 61 4.70 -0.37 -7.61
N ALA A 62 5.99 -0.47 -7.30
CA ALA A 62 6.77 0.65 -6.78
C ALA A 62 6.86 1.81 -7.79
N LYS A 63 6.99 1.53 -9.11
CA LYS A 63 6.92 2.56 -10.16
C LYS A 63 5.54 3.25 -10.16
N ALA A 64 4.47 2.48 -10.02
CA ALA A 64 3.11 3.01 -9.95
C ALA A 64 2.92 3.92 -8.72
N VAL A 65 3.38 3.50 -7.54
CA VAL A 65 3.34 4.32 -6.30
C VAL A 65 4.20 5.59 -6.45
N LYS A 66 5.32 5.51 -7.19
CA LYS A 66 6.14 6.70 -7.47
C LYS A 66 5.42 7.69 -8.39
N ALA A 67 4.67 7.20 -9.37
CA ALA A 67 3.89 8.03 -10.29
C ALA A 67 2.65 8.63 -9.60
N ASP A 68 2.00 7.85 -8.74
CA ASP A 68 0.82 8.24 -7.97
C ASP A 68 0.88 7.60 -6.58
N ARG A 69 1.37 8.37 -5.60
CA ARG A 69 1.69 7.91 -4.25
C ARG A 69 0.50 7.27 -3.51
N TYR A 70 -0.69 7.75 -3.78
CA TYR A 70 -1.91 7.29 -3.11
C TYR A 70 -2.80 6.46 -4.03
N ASN A 71 -2.24 5.91 -5.10
CA ASN A 71 -2.97 5.05 -6.00
C ASN A 71 -3.48 3.79 -5.29
N PRO A 72 -4.80 3.61 -5.14
CA PRO A 72 -5.35 2.53 -4.34
C PRO A 72 -5.07 1.14 -4.94
N PHE A 73 -4.94 1.02 -6.26
CA PHE A 73 -4.61 -0.25 -6.92
C PHE A 73 -3.16 -0.64 -6.66
N ALA A 74 -2.23 0.33 -6.76
CA ALA A 74 -0.81 0.09 -6.52
C ALA A 74 -0.56 -0.28 -5.05
N LEU A 75 -1.13 0.48 -4.11
CA LEU A 75 -1.00 0.24 -2.67
C LEU A 75 -1.63 -1.10 -2.26
N ASN A 76 -2.82 -1.43 -2.79
CA ASN A 76 -3.44 -2.73 -2.55
C ASN A 76 -2.54 -3.87 -3.02
N ASN A 77 -1.96 -3.77 -4.21
CA ASN A 77 -1.13 -4.83 -4.77
C ASN A 77 0.24 -4.94 -4.06
N MET A 78 0.81 -3.83 -3.60
CA MET A 78 1.99 -3.85 -2.71
C MET A 78 1.67 -4.61 -1.41
N ALA A 79 0.54 -4.30 -0.78
CA ALA A 79 0.11 -4.97 0.44
C ALA A 79 -0.09 -6.48 0.27
N VAL A 80 -0.57 -6.92 -0.88
CA VAL A 80 -0.71 -8.36 -1.21
C VAL A 80 0.65 -9.05 -1.25
N LEU A 81 1.68 -8.41 -1.82
CA LEU A 81 3.04 -8.96 -1.83
C LEU A 81 3.67 -8.96 -0.43
N GLU A 82 3.44 -7.90 0.35
CA GLU A 82 3.92 -7.78 1.73
C GLU A 82 3.26 -8.82 2.65
N GLU A 83 1.95 -9.07 2.48
CA GLU A 83 1.27 -10.17 3.17
C GLU A 83 1.93 -11.52 2.86
N ARG A 84 2.25 -11.77 1.61
CA ARG A 84 2.94 -12.98 1.18
C ARG A 84 4.34 -13.10 1.77
N GLU A 85 5.07 -11.98 1.92
CA GLU A 85 6.38 -11.90 2.58
C GLU A 85 6.29 -12.03 4.12
N GLY A 86 5.09 -12.09 4.69
CA GLY A 86 4.86 -12.10 6.14
C GLY A 86 4.96 -10.73 6.80
N LYS A 87 5.10 -9.66 6.04
CA LYS A 87 5.16 -8.26 6.52
C LYS A 87 3.76 -7.71 6.76
N LEU A 88 3.03 -8.34 7.70
CA LEU A 88 1.60 -8.11 7.86
C LEU A 88 1.25 -6.67 8.29
N ASN A 89 2.11 -6.03 9.10
CA ASN A 89 1.87 -4.65 9.54
C ASN A 89 2.11 -3.62 8.42
N ASP A 90 3.13 -3.83 7.58
CA ASP A 90 3.40 -2.98 6.42
C ASP A 90 2.27 -3.11 5.40
N ALA A 91 1.83 -4.33 5.13
CA ALA A 91 0.67 -4.60 4.29
C ALA A 91 -0.60 -3.89 4.80
N LEU A 92 -0.85 -3.93 6.12
CA LEU A 92 -2.00 -3.23 6.72
C LEU A 92 -1.89 -1.71 6.59
N ALA A 93 -0.68 -1.16 6.73
CA ALA A 93 -0.45 0.27 6.53
C ALA A 93 -0.75 0.69 5.09
N ASN A 94 -0.23 -0.03 4.09
CA ASN A 94 -0.51 0.24 2.68
C ASN A 94 -2.00 0.13 2.33
N LEU A 95 -2.73 -0.85 2.90
CA LEU A 95 -4.18 -0.96 2.69
C LEU A 95 -4.93 0.22 3.31
N LYS A 96 -4.53 0.69 4.49
CA LYS A 96 -5.13 1.86 5.13
C LYS A 96 -4.89 3.13 4.31
N ASP A 97 -3.68 3.33 3.81
CA ASP A 97 -3.37 4.45 2.92
C ASP A 97 -4.22 4.37 1.63
N ALA A 98 -4.40 3.16 1.09
CA ALA A 98 -5.22 2.93 -0.09
C ALA A 98 -6.70 3.32 0.11
N THR A 99 -7.24 3.25 1.33
CA THR A 99 -8.65 3.65 1.59
C THR A 99 -8.89 5.13 1.36
N THR A 100 -7.87 5.97 1.53
CA THR A 100 -8.00 7.44 1.54
C THR A 100 -8.67 7.96 0.27
N TYR A 101 -8.30 7.41 -0.89
CA TYR A 101 -8.83 7.86 -2.18
C TYR A 101 -9.53 6.75 -2.97
N ALA A 102 -9.72 5.56 -2.38
CA ALA A 102 -10.28 4.41 -3.09
C ALA A 102 -11.63 4.70 -3.77
N ASN A 103 -12.49 5.51 -3.16
CA ASN A 103 -13.80 5.87 -3.68
C ASN A 103 -13.75 6.81 -4.89
N GLU A 104 -12.62 7.47 -5.10
CA GLU A 104 -12.43 8.42 -6.20
C GLU A 104 -12.04 7.72 -7.51
N TYR A 105 -11.52 6.49 -7.43
CA TYR A 105 -11.11 5.69 -8.57
C TYR A 105 -12.26 4.80 -9.03
N LEU A 106 -12.71 5.03 -10.26
CA LEU A 106 -13.88 4.37 -10.84
C LEU A 106 -13.52 3.29 -11.87
N ASP A 107 -12.23 2.98 -12.05
CA ASP A 107 -11.82 1.91 -12.94
C ASP A 107 -12.42 0.56 -12.48
N LYS A 108 -13.02 -0.16 -13.40
CA LYS A 108 -13.39 -1.56 -13.17
C LYS A 108 -12.14 -2.41 -13.01
N VAL A 109 -12.22 -3.54 -12.33
CA VAL A 109 -11.08 -4.39 -12.05
C VAL A 109 -11.31 -5.85 -12.42
N THR A 110 -10.24 -6.54 -12.77
CA THR A 110 -10.13 -7.98 -12.60
C THR A 110 -9.28 -8.27 -11.37
N GLN A 111 -9.53 -9.39 -10.71
CA GLN A 111 -8.88 -9.75 -9.45
C GLN A 111 -8.37 -11.18 -9.47
N THR A 112 -7.35 -11.47 -8.67
CA THR A 112 -6.82 -12.81 -8.44
C THR A 112 -6.43 -13.00 -6.99
N CYS A 113 -6.60 -14.24 -6.50
CA CYS A 113 -6.07 -14.66 -5.20
C CYS A 113 -4.78 -15.44 -5.43
N PHE A 114 -3.85 -15.30 -4.49
CA PHE A 114 -2.64 -16.13 -4.47
C PHE A 114 -2.86 -17.43 -3.71
N ALA A 115 -2.21 -18.48 -4.16
CA ALA A 115 -2.04 -19.66 -3.32
C ALA A 115 -1.25 -19.30 -2.07
N GLY A 116 -1.86 -19.42 -0.89
CA GLY A 116 -1.26 -19.10 0.41
C GLY A 116 -1.40 -17.64 0.88
N GLY A 117 -1.93 -16.74 0.08
CA GLY A 117 -2.31 -15.38 0.47
C GLY A 117 -3.82 -15.26 0.70
N GLY A 118 -4.23 -14.40 1.63
CA GLY A 118 -5.64 -14.10 1.88
C GLY A 118 -6.15 -12.92 1.08
N CYS A 119 -5.27 -11.98 0.73
CA CYS A 119 -5.61 -10.74 0.05
C CYS A 119 -5.75 -10.89 -1.47
N LEU A 120 -6.64 -10.05 -2.04
CA LEU A 120 -6.92 -10.01 -3.47
C LEU A 120 -6.04 -8.98 -4.17
N ALA A 121 -5.21 -9.42 -5.14
CA ALA A 121 -4.55 -8.52 -6.07
C ALA A 121 -5.50 -8.11 -7.20
N VAL A 122 -5.32 -6.91 -7.73
CA VAL A 122 -6.22 -6.32 -8.72
C VAL A 122 -5.47 -5.77 -9.93
N LYS A 123 -6.10 -5.88 -11.11
CA LYS A 123 -5.70 -5.20 -12.34
C LYS A 123 -6.82 -4.28 -12.76
N PRO A 124 -6.58 -2.97 -12.81
CA PRO A 124 -7.57 -2.04 -13.33
C PRO A 124 -7.80 -2.28 -14.83
N LEU A 125 -9.02 -2.11 -15.24
CA LEU A 125 -9.44 -2.11 -16.63
C LEU A 125 -9.64 -0.65 -17.07
N ARG A 126 -9.37 -0.33 -18.33
CA ARG A 126 -9.64 1.01 -18.88
C ARG A 126 -11.14 1.19 -19.16
N GLU A 127 -11.93 0.81 -18.20
CA GLU A 127 -13.39 0.87 -18.26
C GLU A 127 -13.91 1.49 -16.97
N LYS A 128 -14.67 2.58 -17.11
CA LYS A 128 -15.23 3.31 -15.99
C LYS A 128 -16.50 2.61 -15.48
N GLY A 129 -16.58 2.44 -14.15
CA GLY A 129 -17.77 2.04 -13.44
C GLY A 129 -18.55 3.24 -12.89
N GLU A 130 -19.73 3.00 -12.38
CA GLU A 130 -20.53 4.00 -11.66
C GLU A 130 -20.03 4.20 -10.22
N LYS A 131 -19.45 3.16 -9.66
CA LYS A 131 -18.89 3.12 -8.30
C LYS A 131 -17.49 2.55 -8.31
N SER A 132 -16.72 2.84 -7.28
CA SER A 132 -15.40 2.26 -7.09
C SER A 132 -15.46 0.73 -6.97
N SER A 133 -14.75 0.04 -7.85
CA SER A 133 -14.58 -1.41 -7.79
C SER A 133 -13.46 -1.82 -6.82
N ILE A 134 -12.52 -0.92 -6.54
CA ILE A 134 -11.37 -1.20 -5.66
C ILE A 134 -11.70 -1.03 -4.17
N SER A 135 -12.55 -0.08 -3.82
CA SER A 135 -12.89 0.23 -2.43
C SER A 135 -13.39 -0.99 -1.63
N PRO A 136 -14.37 -1.80 -2.10
CA PRO A 136 -14.82 -2.99 -1.38
C PRO A 136 -13.72 -4.07 -1.28
N ILE A 137 -12.83 -4.17 -2.27
CA ILE A 137 -11.72 -5.14 -2.26
C ILE A 137 -10.71 -4.78 -1.18
N ILE A 138 -10.35 -3.49 -1.04
CA ILE A 138 -9.46 -3.01 0.02
C ILE A 138 -10.06 -3.30 1.40
N ALA A 139 -11.34 -3.02 1.59
CA ALA A 139 -12.04 -3.30 2.85
C ALA A 139 -12.02 -4.81 3.19
N GLU A 140 -12.23 -5.67 2.22
CA GLU A 140 -12.13 -7.12 2.38
C GLU A 140 -10.70 -7.56 2.74
N ASN A 141 -9.69 -7.03 2.04
CA ASN A 141 -8.29 -7.32 2.31
C ASN A 141 -7.87 -6.87 3.71
N ILE A 142 -8.28 -5.69 4.16
CA ILE A 142 -8.03 -5.22 5.54
C ILE A 142 -8.60 -6.22 6.54
N LYS A 143 -9.87 -6.62 6.39
CA LYS A 143 -10.53 -7.58 7.29
C LYS A 143 -9.78 -8.91 7.36
N LYS A 144 -9.36 -9.45 6.21
CA LYS A 144 -8.60 -10.71 6.13
C LYS A 144 -7.25 -10.58 6.83
N LEU A 145 -6.56 -9.47 6.59
CA LEU A 145 -5.23 -9.23 7.14
C LEU A 145 -5.26 -9.00 8.66
N GLU A 146 -6.23 -8.27 9.17
CA GLU A 146 -6.44 -8.07 10.61
C GLU A 146 -6.72 -9.41 11.32
N ALA A 147 -7.55 -10.27 10.72
CA ALA A 147 -7.79 -11.61 11.24
C ALA A 147 -6.52 -12.45 11.28
N LYS A 148 -5.68 -12.37 10.23
CA LYS A 148 -4.38 -13.08 10.17
C LYS A 148 -3.41 -12.56 11.22
N ILE A 149 -3.33 -11.25 11.44
CA ILE A 149 -2.50 -10.63 12.48
C ILE A 149 -2.97 -11.08 13.88
N ALA A 150 -4.28 -11.14 14.13
CA ALA A 150 -4.82 -11.61 15.38
C ALA A 150 -4.47 -13.09 15.63
N ALA A 151 -4.60 -13.93 14.62
CA ALA A 151 -4.25 -15.35 14.71
C ALA A 151 -2.76 -15.58 15.01
N THR A 152 -1.86 -14.78 14.44
CA THR A 152 -0.42 -14.88 14.72
C THR A 152 -0.06 -14.50 16.15
N LYS A 153 -0.82 -13.59 16.77
CA LYS A 153 -0.60 -13.19 18.18
C LYS A 153 -1.09 -14.22 19.18
N THR A 154 -2.06 -15.05 18.81
CA THR A 154 -2.65 -16.09 19.69
C THR A 154 -2.04 -17.47 19.49
N ALA A 155 -1.19 -17.66 18.46
CA ALA A 155 -0.50 -18.92 18.23
C ALA A 155 0.46 -19.22 19.40
N PRO A 156 0.45 -20.44 19.99
CA PRO A 156 1.45 -20.83 20.98
C PRO A 156 2.85 -20.79 20.35
N PRO A 157 3.89 -20.49 21.14
CA PRO A 157 5.25 -20.49 20.63
C PRO A 157 5.58 -21.86 20.02
N PRO A 158 6.40 -21.91 18.94
CA PRO A 158 6.78 -23.16 18.32
C PRO A 158 7.42 -24.08 19.37
N VAL A 159 6.89 -25.29 19.50
CA VAL A 159 7.45 -26.29 20.41
C VAL A 159 8.87 -26.60 19.93
N SER A 160 9.86 -26.36 20.79
CA SER A 160 11.23 -26.70 20.49
C SER A 160 11.32 -28.20 20.17
N PRO A 161 12.02 -28.60 19.10
CA PRO A 161 12.21 -30.02 18.81
C PRO A 161 12.80 -30.73 20.03
N PRO A 162 12.36 -31.96 20.35
CA PRO A 162 12.89 -32.68 21.46
C PRO A 162 14.41 -32.84 21.32
N PRO A 163 15.19 -32.78 22.41
CA PRO A 163 16.62 -32.93 22.34
C PRO A 163 16.99 -34.23 21.63
N MET A 164 17.85 -34.13 20.62
CA MET A 164 18.34 -35.31 19.91
C MET A 164 19.06 -36.21 20.89
N VAL A 165 18.52 -37.40 21.10
CA VAL A 165 19.19 -38.44 21.90
C VAL A 165 20.43 -38.87 21.11
N PRO A 166 21.64 -38.77 21.69
CA PRO A 166 22.85 -39.24 21.01
C PRO A 166 22.76 -40.75 20.72
N PRO A 167 23.24 -41.20 19.56
CA PRO A 167 23.18 -42.61 19.21
C PRO A 167 23.91 -43.45 20.30
N ALA A 168 23.23 -44.50 20.75
CA ALA A 168 23.79 -45.43 21.70
C ALA A 168 25.11 -45.99 21.16
N LYS A 169 26.18 -45.87 21.94
CA LYS A 169 27.48 -46.49 21.61
C LYS A 169 27.27 -48.01 21.63
N THR A 170 27.24 -48.64 20.48
CA THR A 170 27.37 -50.09 20.35
C THR A 170 28.77 -50.49 20.77
N LYS A 171 28.84 -51.38 21.76
CA LYS A 171 30.08 -52.06 22.14
C LYS A 171 30.43 -53.15 21.14
#